data_8e34889aa7e54f16c35c0dd9bfebb405
#
_entry.id   8e34889aa7e54f16c35c0dd9bfebb405
#
_cell.length_a   1.000
_cell.length_b   1.000
_cell.length_c   1.000
_cell.angle_alpha   90.00
_cell.angle_beta   90.00
_cell.angle_gamma   90.00
#
_symmetry.space_group_name_H-M   'P 1'
#
loop_
_entity.id
_entity.type
_entity.pdbx_description
1 polymer ?
#
loop_
_entity_poly.entity_id
_entity_poly.type
_entity_poly.pdbx_seq_one_letter_code
_entity_poly.pdbx_strand_id
1 'polypeptide(L)'
;VSGQVPEVKLVFDEPVQRKKAPKHLADFSPTERKVFAKELGFEPFRASQVATHYFSHLSSNPEEWTDIPAAERQLIADALTPQMITLVTTRTTDNGMTRKDLWKLHDGVLVESVLMRYTDRVTVCISSQAGCGMNCPFCATGQAGLTRNLSAAEITDQIVAAARACANGELPGGPTRLSNIVFMGMGEPLANYNAVVRTLRNITDANPDGLGISARSVVVSTVGLVNGIEKLMDEGINCTLAVSLHTPDDELRDSLVPINNRYNVREVLAAADAYEKKTGRRYSIEYALIRDINDQSWRSDLLGRLLKNRNAHVNLIPLNPTPGSKWTASRREDEAEFVRILESYGVPVTVRDTRGREIDGACGQLAAAEKATPTS
;
A
#
# COMPACT_ATOMS: atom_id res chain seq x y z
N VAL A 1 -2.22 7.52 53.51
CA VAL A 1 -2.84 8.31 52.43
C VAL A 1 -2.97 7.37 51.24
N SER A 2 -4.19 6.81 51.08
CA SER A 2 -4.55 5.92 49.97
C SER A 2 -4.82 6.76 48.74
N GLY A 3 -3.87 6.73 47.77
CA GLY A 3 -4.07 7.32 46.45
C GLY A 3 -4.99 6.45 45.62
N GLN A 4 -6.22 6.90 45.39
CA GLN A 4 -7.12 6.31 44.40
C GLN A 4 -6.56 6.58 43.01
N VAL A 5 -6.27 5.53 42.26
CA VAL A 5 -5.98 5.60 40.83
C VAL A 5 -7.30 5.94 40.11
N PRO A 6 -7.36 6.97 39.26
CA PRO A 6 -8.60 7.29 38.56
C PRO A 6 -8.93 6.17 37.59
N GLU A 7 -10.15 5.67 37.69
CA GLU A 7 -10.72 4.66 36.79
C GLU A 7 -10.86 5.27 35.37
N VAL A 8 -10.03 4.85 34.42
CA VAL A 8 -10.16 5.27 33.03
C VAL A 8 -11.34 4.51 32.43
N LYS A 9 -12.49 5.15 32.31
CA LYS A 9 -13.61 4.65 31.53
C LYS A 9 -13.20 4.63 30.04
N LEU A 10 -12.94 3.44 29.52
CA LEU A 10 -12.85 3.23 28.08
C LEU A 10 -14.25 3.45 27.49
N VAL A 11 -14.44 4.58 26.82
CA VAL A 11 -15.63 4.82 25.99
C VAL A 11 -15.43 4.02 24.72
N PHE A 12 -16.09 2.88 24.62
CA PHE A 12 -16.23 2.21 23.34
C PHE A 12 -17.30 2.96 22.56
N ASP A 13 -16.91 3.59 21.46
CA ASP A 13 -17.87 4.12 20.49
C ASP A 13 -18.82 2.98 20.08
N GLU A 14 -20.11 3.29 19.93
CA GLU A 14 -21.10 2.30 19.48
C GLU A 14 -20.58 1.60 18.21
N PRO A 15 -20.74 0.26 18.10
CA PRO A 15 -20.27 -0.45 16.93
C PRO A 15 -20.98 0.11 15.71
N VAL A 16 -20.24 0.88 14.89
CA VAL A 16 -20.73 1.35 13.59
C VAL A 16 -21.24 0.11 12.85
N GLN A 17 -22.54 0.08 12.51
CA GLN A 17 -23.09 -0.99 11.68
C GLN A 17 -22.35 -0.96 10.36
N ARG A 18 -21.40 -1.90 10.20
CA ARG A 18 -20.55 -2.00 9.01
C ARG A 18 -21.43 -2.42 7.85
N LYS A 19 -21.92 -1.45 7.08
CA LYS A 19 -22.61 -1.73 5.82
C LYS A 19 -21.61 -2.38 4.87
N LYS A 20 -22.02 -3.42 4.17
CA LYS A 20 -21.20 -4.03 3.12
C LYS A 20 -20.92 -2.97 2.04
N ALA A 21 -19.68 -2.92 1.56
CA ALA A 21 -19.31 -2.01 0.48
C ALA A 21 -20.23 -2.20 -0.73
N PRO A 22 -20.64 -1.13 -1.42
CA PRO A 22 -21.35 -1.26 -2.68
C PRO A 22 -20.52 -2.10 -3.65
N LYS A 23 -21.18 -2.91 -4.48
CA LYS A 23 -20.50 -3.63 -5.55
C LYS A 23 -20.06 -2.62 -6.63
N HIS A 24 -18.86 -2.78 -7.12
CA HIS A 24 -18.29 -1.93 -8.14
C HIS A 24 -17.64 -2.78 -9.24
N LEU A 25 -17.60 -2.33 -10.50
CA LEU A 25 -17.04 -3.12 -11.61
C LEU A 25 -15.59 -3.55 -11.34
N ALA A 26 -14.80 -2.80 -10.60
CA ALA A 26 -13.42 -3.14 -10.27
C ALA A 26 -13.28 -4.31 -9.27
N ASP A 27 -14.37 -4.75 -8.62
CA ASP A 27 -14.38 -5.94 -7.78
C ASP A 27 -14.43 -7.26 -8.61
N PHE A 28 -14.67 -7.15 -9.91
CA PHE A 28 -14.96 -8.27 -10.80
C PHE A 28 -13.93 -8.39 -11.93
N SER A 29 -13.73 -9.63 -12.42
CA SER A 29 -13.02 -9.89 -13.66
C SER A 29 -13.81 -9.37 -14.88
N PRO A 30 -13.19 -9.19 -16.05
CA PRO A 30 -13.89 -8.71 -17.24
C PRO A 30 -15.12 -9.55 -17.62
N THR A 31 -15.07 -10.87 -17.41
CA THR A 31 -16.20 -11.76 -17.64
C THR A 31 -17.30 -11.56 -16.60
N GLU A 32 -16.94 -11.48 -15.31
CA GLU A 32 -17.87 -11.25 -14.23
C GLU A 32 -18.53 -9.88 -14.29
N ARG A 33 -17.83 -8.84 -14.80
CA ARG A 33 -18.41 -7.50 -15.04
C ARG A 33 -19.63 -7.54 -15.96
N LYS A 34 -19.57 -8.38 -17.02
CA LYS A 34 -20.70 -8.58 -17.93
C LYS A 34 -21.89 -9.26 -17.25
N VAL A 35 -21.61 -10.22 -16.38
CA VAL A 35 -22.65 -10.88 -15.57
C VAL A 35 -23.25 -9.88 -14.59
N PHE A 36 -22.42 -9.10 -13.92
CA PHE A 36 -22.86 -8.06 -12.98
C PHE A 36 -23.75 -7.00 -13.66
N ALA A 37 -23.38 -6.52 -14.85
CA ALA A 37 -24.22 -5.59 -15.60
C ALA A 37 -25.58 -6.20 -15.93
N LYS A 38 -25.61 -7.49 -16.34
CA LYS A 38 -26.87 -8.21 -16.62
C LYS A 38 -27.75 -8.38 -15.38
N GLU A 39 -27.14 -8.68 -14.22
CA GLU A 39 -27.86 -8.78 -12.93
C GLU A 39 -28.54 -7.46 -12.55
N LEU A 40 -27.97 -6.32 -12.98
CA LEU A 40 -28.51 -4.98 -12.76
C LEU A 40 -29.52 -4.56 -13.83
N GLY A 41 -29.81 -5.42 -14.82
CA GLY A 41 -30.75 -5.14 -15.89
C GLY A 41 -30.17 -4.40 -17.10
N PHE A 42 -28.84 -4.29 -17.19
CA PHE A 42 -28.16 -3.66 -18.32
C PHE A 42 -27.67 -4.72 -19.34
N GLU A 43 -27.52 -4.29 -20.59
CA GLU A 43 -26.87 -5.11 -21.60
C GLU A 43 -25.40 -5.39 -21.21
N PRO A 44 -24.91 -6.65 -21.34
CA PRO A 44 -23.56 -7.03 -20.88
C PRO A 44 -22.41 -6.18 -21.45
N PHE A 45 -22.58 -5.65 -22.68
CA PHE A 45 -21.56 -4.80 -23.32
C PHE A 45 -21.39 -3.43 -22.64
N ARG A 46 -22.41 -2.97 -21.86
CA ARG A 46 -22.32 -1.75 -21.08
C ARG A 46 -21.17 -1.80 -20.08
N ALA A 47 -20.90 -2.99 -19.50
CA ALA A 47 -19.76 -3.17 -18.61
C ALA A 47 -18.42 -2.87 -19.32
N SER A 48 -18.30 -3.21 -20.59
CA SER A 48 -17.08 -2.94 -21.36
C SER A 48 -16.94 -1.47 -21.69
N GLN A 49 -18.04 -0.77 -22.04
CA GLN A 49 -18.05 0.67 -22.24
C GLN A 49 -17.62 1.42 -20.97
N VAL A 50 -18.24 1.08 -19.83
CA VAL A 50 -17.89 1.69 -18.53
C VAL A 50 -16.44 1.36 -18.14
N ALA A 51 -15.95 0.14 -18.38
CA ALA A 51 -14.55 -0.21 -18.13
C ALA A 51 -13.59 0.65 -18.96
N THR A 52 -13.93 0.95 -20.22
CA THR A 52 -13.14 1.85 -21.08
C THR A 52 -13.06 3.25 -20.48
N HIS A 53 -14.18 3.82 -20.05
CA HIS A 53 -14.19 5.14 -19.41
C HIS A 53 -13.42 5.14 -18.09
N TYR A 54 -13.58 4.11 -17.27
CA TYR A 54 -12.97 4.01 -15.96
C TYR A 54 -11.45 3.78 -16.02
N PHE A 55 -10.97 2.78 -16.81
CA PHE A 55 -9.57 2.39 -16.85
C PHE A 55 -8.74 3.10 -17.93
N SER A 56 -9.33 3.39 -19.10
CA SER A 56 -8.58 3.97 -20.22
C SER A 56 -8.69 5.48 -20.27
N HIS A 57 -9.91 6.02 -20.16
CA HIS A 57 -10.12 7.45 -20.22
C HIS A 57 -9.94 8.12 -18.85
N LEU A 58 -9.93 7.35 -17.77
CA LEU A 58 -9.85 7.81 -16.38
C LEU A 58 -10.97 8.84 -16.05
N SER A 59 -12.09 8.80 -16.78
CA SER A 59 -13.21 9.73 -16.62
C SER A 59 -14.09 9.33 -15.44
N SER A 60 -14.41 10.31 -14.59
CA SER A 60 -15.39 10.17 -13.51
C SER A 60 -16.69 10.92 -13.81
N ASN A 61 -16.76 11.59 -14.96
CA ASN A 61 -17.93 12.35 -15.36
C ASN A 61 -18.75 11.57 -16.39
N PRO A 62 -19.94 11.03 -16.04
CA PRO A 62 -20.77 10.29 -16.98
C PRO A 62 -21.21 11.08 -18.21
N GLU A 63 -21.25 12.41 -18.14
CA GLU A 63 -21.60 13.25 -19.28
C GLU A 63 -20.59 13.12 -20.45
N GLU A 64 -19.37 12.73 -20.16
CA GLU A 64 -18.32 12.50 -21.16
C GLU A 64 -18.44 11.13 -21.86
N TRP A 65 -19.34 10.24 -21.40
CA TRP A 65 -19.49 8.88 -21.91
C TRP A 65 -20.40 8.86 -23.16
N THR A 66 -19.91 9.41 -24.26
CA THR A 66 -20.71 9.68 -25.46
C THR A 66 -21.17 8.44 -26.22
N ASP A 67 -20.56 7.28 -25.97
CA ASP A 67 -20.93 5.95 -26.48
C ASP A 67 -22.08 5.29 -25.69
N ILE A 68 -22.55 5.94 -24.62
CA ILE A 68 -23.72 5.57 -23.82
C ILE A 68 -24.82 6.62 -24.04
N PRO A 69 -26.10 6.21 -24.26
CA PRO A 69 -27.22 7.17 -24.39
C PRO A 69 -27.30 8.12 -23.20
N ALA A 70 -27.45 9.42 -23.47
CA ALA A 70 -27.41 10.44 -22.43
C ALA A 70 -28.37 10.17 -21.26
N ALA A 71 -29.56 9.65 -21.54
CA ALA A 71 -30.56 9.33 -20.53
C ALA A 71 -30.17 8.17 -19.59
N GLU A 72 -29.19 7.34 -19.98
CA GLU A 72 -28.75 6.14 -19.23
C GLU A 72 -27.43 6.36 -18.49
N ARG A 73 -26.63 7.35 -18.85
CA ARG A 73 -25.24 7.53 -18.39
C ARG A 73 -25.12 7.56 -16.87
N GLN A 74 -25.89 8.40 -16.21
CA GLN A 74 -25.83 8.55 -14.76
C GLN A 74 -26.29 7.27 -14.05
N LEU A 75 -27.40 6.66 -14.51
CA LEU A 75 -27.93 5.43 -13.96
C LEU A 75 -26.91 4.30 -14.05
N ILE A 76 -26.24 4.15 -15.20
CA ILE A 76 -25.22 3.11 -15.42
C ILE A 76 -23.98 3.40 -14.58
N ALA A 77 -23.55 4.66 -14.48
CA ALA A 77 -22.41 5.06 -13.65
C ALA A 77 -22.67 4.74 -12.16
N ASP A 78 -23.81 5.16 -11.63
CA ASP A 78 -24.18 4.91 -10.23
C ASP A 78 -24.28 3.42 -9.91
N ALA A 79 -24.68 2.62 -10.88
CA ALA A 79 -24.85 1.18 -10.72
C ALA A 79 -23.55 0.38 -10.84
N LEU A 80 -22.66 0.73 -11.79
CA LEU A 80 -21.45 -0.03 -12.10
C LEU A 80 -20.18 0.57 -11.49
N THR A 81 -20.16 1.90 -11.25
CA THR A 81 -19.04 2.63 -10.66
C THR A 81 -19.50 3.57 -9.54
N PRO A 82 -20.23 3.05 -8.51
CA PRO A 82 -20.58 3.88 -7.37
C PRO A 82 -19.32 4.44 -6.72
N GLN A 83 -19.42 5.62 -6.15
CA GLN A 83 -18.28 6.27 -5.48
C GLN A 83 -17.80 5.46 -4.28
N MET A 84 -16.59 4.92 -4.35
CA MET A 84 -16.00 4.09 -3.28
C MET A 84 -15.19 4.90 -2.28
N ILE A 85 -14.55 5.97 -2.74
CA ILE A 85 -13.71 6.85 -1.93
C ILE A 85 -14.10 8.32 -2.15
N THR A 86 -14.07 9.11 -1.09
CA THR A 86 -14.30 10.57 -1.15
C THR A 86 -13.07 11.27 -0.58
N LEU A 87 -12.51 12.21 -1.32
CA LEU A 87 -11.38 13.01 -0.83
C LEU A 87 -11.83 13.92 0.32
N VAL A 88 -11.17 13.77 1.48
CA VAL A 88 -11.42 14.61 2.66
C VAL A 88 -10.46 15.79 2.67
N THR A 89 -9.17 15.51 2.51
CA THR A 89 -8.13 16.54 2.49
C THR A 89 -6.90 16.06 1.73
N THR A 90 -6.16 17.01 1.22
CA THR A 90 -4.85 16.81 0.57
C THR A 90 -3.80 17.60 1.32
N ARG A 91 -2.64 16.98 1.56
CA ARG A 91 -1.44 17.66 2.07
C ARG A 91 -0.31 17.48 1.08
N THR A 92 0.50 18.50 0.91
CA THR A 92 1.64 18.48 -0.04
C THR A 92 2.92 18.90 0.66
N THR A 93 4.05 18.33 0.23
CA THR A 93 5.41 18.72 0.60
C THR A 93 6.35 18.58 -0.61
N ASP A 94 7.64 18.76 -0.43
CA ASP A 94 8.63 18.66 -1.50
C ASP A 94 8.28 19.54 -2.70
N ASN A 95 7.89 20.80 -2.45
CA ASN A 95 7.41 21.74 -3.48
C ASN A 95 6.23 21.18 -4.30
N GLY A 96 5.34 20.41 -3.68
CA GLY A 96 4.19 19.79 -4.33
C GLY A 96 4.47 18.46 -5.04
N MET A 97 5.72 17.99 -5.04
CA MET A 97 6.10 16.72 -5.67
C MET A 97 5.63 15.50 -4.88
N THR A 98 5.30 15.67 -3.59
CA THR A 98 4.72 14.66 -2.73
C THR A 98 3.37 15.12 -2.20
N ARG A 99 2.34 14.35 -2.47
CA ARG A 99 0.95 14.60 -2.10
C ARG A 99 0.42 13.42 -1.29
N LYS A 100 -0.13 13.70 -0.10
CA LYS A 100 -0.87 12.73 0.72
C LYS A 100 -2.35 13.08 0.67
N ASP A 101 -3.16 12.12 0.27
CA ASP A 101 -4.62 12.22 0.22
C ASP A 101 -5.24 11.39 1.34
N LEU A 102 -6.15 12.00 2.09
CA LEU A 102 -7.01 11.34 3.07
C LEU A 102 -8.36 11.05 2.42
N TRP A 103 -8.73 9.79 2.39
CA TRP A 103 -9.95 9.29 1.78
C TRP A 103 -10.95 8.82 2.83
N LYS A 104 -12.20 9.18 2.65
CA LYS A 104 -13.32 8.61 3.39
C LYS A 104 -13.99 7.53 2.54
N LEU A 105 -14.12 6.34 3.10
CA LEU A 105 -14.79 5.20 2.49
C LEU A 105 -16.31 5.28 2.69
N HIS A 106 -17.06 4.40 2.02
CA HIS A 106 -18.54 4.37 2.05
C HIS A 106 -19.15 4.27 3.45
N ASP A 107 -18.44 3.69 4.41
CA ASP A 107 -18.85 3.51 5.80
C ASP A 107 -18.27 4.55 6.77
N GLY A 108 -17.63 5.59 6.22
CA GLY A 108 -17.03 6.68 7.00
C GLY A 108 -15.61 6.40 7.49
N VAL A 109 -15.10 5.17 7.31
CA VAL A 109 -13.72 4.83 7.69
C VAL A 109 -12.73 5.58 6.80
N LEU A 110 -11.60 5.97 7.37
CA LEU A 110 -10.58 6.75 6.71
C LEU A 110 -9.37 5.89 6.30
N VAL A 111 -8.82 6.16 5.13
CA VAL A 111 -7.54 5.61 4.66
C VAL A 111 -6.72 6.67 3.95
N GLU A 112 -5.41 6.45 3.84
CA GLU A 112 -4.51 7.40 3.20
C GLU A 112 -3.80 6.77 2.01
N SER A 113 -3.49 7.59 1.01
CA SER A 113 -2.58 7.26 -0.08
C SER A 113 -1.57 8.38 -0.29
N VAL A 114 -0.40 8.05 -0.87
CA VAL A 114 0.66 9.04 -1.12
C VAL A 114 1.10 8.96 -2.57
N LEU A 115 0.99 10.07 -3.29
CA LEU A 115 1.44 10.23 -4.67
C LEU A 115 2.73 11.02 -4.69
N MET A 116 3.77 10.46 -5.34
CA MET A 116 5.12 11.02 -5.35
C MET A 116 5.63 11.13 -6.79
N ARG A 117 5.99 12.33 -7.21
CA ARG A 117 6.66 12.56 -8.49
C ARG A 117 8.16 12.62 -8.30
N TYR A 118 8.87 11.80 -9.02
CA TYR A 118 10.33 11.82 -9.17
C TYR A 118 10.71 12.36 -10.55
N THR A 119 11.98 12.50 -10.81
CA THR A 119 12.48 13.01 -12.10
C THR A 119 12.10 12.08 -13.26
N ASP A 120 12.11 10.77 -13.01
CA ASP A 120 11.98 9.71 -14.03
C ASP A 120 10.68 8.89 -13.92
N ARG A 121 9.91 9.07 -12.82
CA ARG A 121 8.72 8.26 -12.54
C ARG A 121 7.72 8.97 -11.63
N VAL A 122 6.50 8.47 -11.63
CA VAL A 122 5.48 8.82 -10.62
C VAL A 122 5.03 7.55 -9.92
N THR A 123 5.07 7.56 -8.61
CA THR A 123 4.74 6.41 -7.76
C THR A 123 3.54 6.75 -6.87
N VAL A 124 2.56 5.87 -6.81
CA VAL A 124 1.51 5.93 -5.78
C VAL A 124 1.72 4.82 -4.75
N CYS A 125 1.70 5.21 -3.48
CA CYS A 125 1.65 4.31 -2.33
C CYS A 125 0.18 4.20 -1.87
N ILE A 126 -0.36 2.98 -1.89
CA ILE A 126 -1.78 2.71 -1.64
C ILE A 126 -2.00 1.86 -0.41
N SER A 127 -3.17 2.03 0.19
CA SER A 127 -3.65 1.27 1.34
C SER A 127 -4.48 0.07 0.90
N SER A 128 -4.28 -1.07 1.56
CA SER A 128 -5.01 -2.32 1.32
C SER A 128 -5.99 -2.69 2.43
N GLN A 129 -5.84 -2.08 3.59
CA GLN A 129 -6.71 -2.24 4.75
C GLN A 129 -6.93 -0.89 5.42
N ALA A 130 -8.01 -0.74 6.14
CA ALA A 130 -8.20 0.34 7.11
C ALA A 130 -7.62 -0.14 8.44
N GLY A 131 -6.48 0.45 8.83
CA GLY A 131 -5.64 -0.06 9.91
C GLY A 131 -4.82 -1.27 9.50
N CYS A 132 -4.19 -1.97 10.46
CA CYS A 132 -3.36 -3.15 10.21
C CYS A 132 -3.37 -4.09 11.41
N GLY A 133 -3.62 -5.38 11.16
CA GLY A 133 -3.64 -6.40 12.21
C GLY A 133 -2.26 -6.98 12.58
N MET A 134 -1.17 -6.51 11.97
CA MET A 134 0.17 -7.07 12.23
C MET A 134 0.81 -6.54 13.52
N ASN A 135 0.25 -5.47 14.08
CA ASN A 135 0.63 -4.92 15.39
C ASN A 135 2.13 -4.59 15.54
N CYS A 136 2.78 -4.15 14.47
CA CYS A 136 4.17 -3.69 14.51
C CYS A 136 4.26 -2.39 15.33
N PRO A 137 5.01 -2.35 16.45
CA PRO A 137 4.95 -1.23 17.40
C PRO A 137 5.64 0.05 16.90
N PHE A 138 6.47 -0.04 15.84
CA PHE A 138 7.12 1.13 15.21
C PHE A 138 6.26 1.76 14.09
N CYS A 139 5.10 1.18 13.76
CA CYS A 139 4.22 1.63 12.67
C CYS A 139 2.92 2.19 13.23
N ALA A 140 2.59 3.44 12.88
CA ALA A 140 1.35 4.09 13.32
C ALA A 140 0.09 3.31 12.93
N THR A 141 0.06 2.76 11.70
CA THR A 141 -1.05 1.91 11.24
C THR A 141 -1.18 0.62 12.06
N GLY A 142 -0.04 0.01 12.43
CA GLY A 142 -0.02 -1.21 13.26
C GLY A 142 -0.50 -0.95 14.68
N GLN A 143 -0.13 0.20 15.25
CA GLN A 143 -0.57 0.63 16.60
C GLN A 143 -2.09 0.89 16.65
N ALA A 144 -2.68 1.37 15.55
CA ALA A 144 -4.12 1.63 15.47
C ALA A 144 -4.98 0.35 15.39
N GLY A 145 -4.37 -0.80 15.11
CA GLY A 145 -5.09 -2.06 14.91
C GLY A 145 -5.83 -2.11 13.56
N LEU A 146 -6.55 -3.21 13.32
CA LEU A 146 -7.29 -3.46 12.10
C LEU A 146 -8.77 -3.11 12.27
N THR A 147 -9.26 -2.20 11.44
CA THR A 147 -10.69 -1.91 11.33
C THR A 147 -11.37 -2.89 10.37
N ARG A 148 -10.90 -2.96 9.11
CA ARG A 148 -11.39 -3.92 8.09
C ARG A 148 -10.48 -4.00 6.87
N ASN A 149 -10.71 -5.02 6.07
CA ASN A 149 -10.14 -5.11 4.72
C ASN A 149 -10.85 -4.12 3.78
N LEU A 150 -10.11 -3.59 2.81
CA LEU A 150 -10.68 -2.83 1.69
C LEU A 150 -11.18 -3.80 0.60
N SER A 151 -12.22 -3.40 -0.15
CA SER A 151 -12.60 -4.09 -1.37
C SER A 151 -11.56 -3.83 -2.49
N ALA A 152 -11.58 -4.64 -3.55
CA ALA A 152 -10.71 -4.42 -4.69
C ALA A 152 -11.00 -3.07 -5.36
N ALA A 153 -12.26 -2.64 -5.38
CA ALA A 153 -12.66 -1.34 -5.87
C ALA A 153 -12.10 -0.19 -5.03
N GLU A 154 -12.21 -0.26 -3.69
CA GLU A 154 -11.66 0.77 -2.80
C GLU A 154 -10.13 0.91 -2.94
N ILE A 155 -9.43 -0.20 -3.21
CA ILE A 155 -7.99 -0.16 -3.49
C ILE A 155 -7.71 0.40 -4.88
N THR A 156 -8.48 -0.04 -5.90
CA THR A 156 -8.30 0.38 -7.29
C THR A 156 -8.61 1.87 -7.46
N ASP A 157 -9.63 2.41 -6.77
CA ASP A 157 -10.01 3.81 -6.86
C ASP A 157 -8.90 4.77 -6.38
N GLN A 158 -8.10 4.38 -5.38
CA GLN A 158 -6.92 5.15 -4.98
C GLN A 158 -5.93 5.28 -6.15
N ILE A 159 -5.76 4.22 -6.94
CA ILE A 159 -4.85 4.18 -8.09
C ILE A 159 -5.42 4.99 -9.25
N VAL A 160 -6.72 4.84 -9.55
CA VAL A 160 -7.39 5.58 -10.61
C VAL A 160 -7.41 7.08 -10.30
N ALA A 161 -7.66 7.47 -9.04
CA ALA A 161 -7.58 8.86 -8.60
C ALA A 161 -6.17 9.43 -8.79
N ALA A 162 -5.12 8.69 -8.43
CA ALA A 162 -3.73 9.07 -8.66
C ALA A 162 -3.39 9.17 -10.15
N ALA A 163 -3.86 8.21 -10.96
CA ALA A 163 -3.65 8.23 -12.41
C ALA A 163 -4.33 9.45 -13.07
N ARG A 164 -5.55 9.79 -12.62
CA ARG A 164 -6.28 10.98 -13.07
C ARG A 164 -5.56 12.27 -12.67
N ALA A 165 -5.09 12.38 -11.43
CA ALA A 165 -4.32 13.52 -10.96
C ALA A 165 -3.03 13.74 -11.80
N CYS A 166 -2.36 12.64 -12.17
CA CYS A 166 -1.21 12.67 -13.07
C CYS A 166 -1.61 13.16 -14.48
N ALA A 167 -2.66 12.60 -15.06
CA ALA A 167 -3.12 12.95 -16.41
C ALA A 167 -3.57 14.41 -16.49
N ASN A 168 -4.21 14.94 -15.44
CA ASN A 168 -4.66 16.32 -15.34
C ASN A 168 -3.52 17.30 -15.01
N GLY A 169 -2.28 16.82 -14.70
CA GLY A 169 -1.18 17.70 -14.36
C GLY A 169 -1.31 18.38 -13.00
N GLU A 170 -1.97 17.71 -12.04
CA GLU A 170 -2.17 18.26 -10.69
C GLU A 170 -0.87 18.28 -9.84
N LEU A 171 0.19 17.60 -10.29
CA LEU A 171 1.52 17.69 -9.68
C LEU A 171 2.41 18.65 -10.48
N PRO A 172 3.37 19.34 -9.83
CA PRO A 172 4.32 20.19 -10.52
C PRO A 172 5.02 19.45 -11.67
N GLY A 173 5.26 20.17 -12.79
CA GLY A 173 5.87 19.59 -14.00
C GLY A 173 4.84 19.15 -15.06
N GLY A 174 3.54 19.42 -14.83
CA GLY A 174 2.46 19.21 -15.80
C GLY A 174 2.00 17.76 -15.98
N PRO A 175 1.12 17.49 -16.96
CA PRO A 175 0.55 16.19 -17.23
C PRO A 175 1.61 15.09 -17.40
N THR A 176 1.35 13.93 -16.82
CA THR A 176 2.24 12.78 -16.86
C THR A 176 1.44 11.49 -16.68
N ARG A 177 2.11 10.34 -16.79
CA ARG A 177 1.49 9.03 -16.55
C ARG A 177 1.92 8.50 -15.19
N LEU A 178 0.97 7.94 -14.44
CA LEU A 178 1.30 7.10 -13.28
C LEU A 178 2.08 5.86 -13.77
N SER A 179 3.29 5.66 -13.24
CA SER A 179 4.19 4.60 -13.71
C SER A 179 4.41 3.48 -12.70
N ASN A 180 4.36 3.78 -11.40
CA ASN A 180 4.70 2.83 -10.35
C ASN A 180 3.63 2.79 -9.26
N ILE A 181 3.36 1.58 -8.75
CA ILE A 181 2.38 1.36 -7.68
C ILE A 181 3.03 0.54 -6.59
N VAL A 182 2.92 0.98 -5.34
CA VAL A 182 3.47 0.24 -4.21
C VAL A 182 2.37 0.01 -3.15
N PHE A 183 2.16 -1.24 -2.77
CA PHE A 183 1.28 -1.64 -1.68
C PHE A 183 2.06 -1.53 -0.35
N MET A 184 2.37 -0.29 0.04
CA MET A 184 3.14 0.04 1.25
C MET A 184 2.44 1.09 2.12
N GLY A 185 1.16 1.33 1.87
CA GLY A 185 0.29 2.18 2.69
C GLY A 185 -0.22 1.44 3.92
N MET A 186 -1.47 1.70 4.28
CA MET A 186 -2.10 1.08 5.44
C MET A 186 -2.48 -0.38 5.14
N GLY A 187 -2.12 -1.29 6.08
CA GLY A 187 -2.49 -2.69 6.03
C GLY A 187 -1.39 -3.65 5.57
N GLU A 188 -1.63 -4.94 5.79
CA GLU A 188 -0.85 -6.06 5.25
C GLU A 188 -1.54 -6.57 3.98
N PRO A 189 -0.96 -6.37 2.78
CA PRO A 189 -1.62 -6.73 1.53
C PRO A 189 -1.99 -8.21 1.44
N LEU A 190 -1.10 -9.11 1.87
CA LEU A 190 -1.36 -10.54 1.77
C LEU A 190 -2.37 -11.07 2.81
N ALA A 191 -2.75 -10.26 3.81
CA ALA A 191 -3.88 -10.54 4.68
C ALA A 191 -5.23 -10.16 4.03
N ASN A 192 -5.22 -9.32 2.99
CA ASN A 192 -6.38 -9.00 2.16
C ASN A 192 -6.23 -9.60 0.74
N TYR A 193 -5.81 -10.84 0.68
CA TYR A 193 -5.29 -11.50 -0.51
C TYR A 193 -6.18 -11.36 -1.76
N ASN A 194 -7.46 -11.74 -1.67
CA ASN A 194 -8.35 -11.78 -2.84
C ASN A 194 -8.57 -10.39 -3.45
N ALA A 195 -8.76 -9.36 -2.61
CA ALA A 195 -8.92 -7.99 -3.08
C ALA A 195 -7.62 -7.45 -3.71
N VAL A 196 -6.48 -7.77 -3.11
CA VAL A 196 -5.16 -7.37 -3.64
C VAL A 196 -4.89 -8.03 -4.98
N VAL A 197 -5.13 -9.33 -5.13
CA VAL A 197 -4.97 -10.04 -6.42
C VAL A 197 -5.91 -9.46 -7.48
N ARG A 198 -7.18 -9.19 -7.14
CA ARG A 198 -8.10 -8.54 -8.07
C ARG A 198 -7.57 -7.15 -8.49
N THR A 199 -7.07 -6.38 -7.54
CA THR A 199 -6.47 -5.07 -7.84
C THR A 199 -5.22 -5.21 -8.72
N LEU A 200 -4.36 -6.19 -8.48
CA LEU A 200 -3.20 -6.47 -9.34
C LEU A 200 -3.62 -6.74 -10.79
N ARG A 201 -4.71 -7.50 -11.00
CA ARG A 201 -5.30 -7.69 -12.34
C ARG A 201 -5.79 -6.36 -12.91
N ASN A 202 -6.55 -5.56 -12.16
CA ASN A 202 -7.02 -4.24 -12.60
C ASN A 202 -5.87 -3.30 -13.00
N ILE A 203 -4.70 -3.43 -12.36
CA ILE A 203 -3.50 -2.65 -12.69
C ILE A 203 -2.86 -3.17 -13.98
N THR A 204 -2.72 -4.49 -14.12
CA THR A 204 -1.82 -5.11 -15.10
C THR A 204 -2.53 -5.55 -16.38
N ASP A 205 -3.82 -5.84 -16.32
CA ASP A 205 -4.60 -6.19 -17.50
C ASP A 205 -4.56 -5.04 -18.51
N ALA A 206 -4.50 -5.41 -19.79
CA ALA A 206 -4.45 -4.42 -20.86
C ALA A 206 -5.74 -3.60 -20.91
N ASN A 207 -5.64 -2.36 -21.37
CA ASN A 207 -6.82 -1.55 -21.68
C ASN A 207 -7.73 -2.27 -22.69
N PRO A 208 -9.03 -2.21 -22.54
CA PRO A 208 -9.80 -1.45 -21.54
C PRO A 208 -10.12 -2.22 -20.24
N ASP A 209 -9.63 -3.43 -20.07
CA ASP A 209 -9.96 -4.29 -18.95
C ASP A 209 -9.22 -3.92 -17.65
N GLY A 210 -8.11 -3.19 -17.78
CA GLY A 210 -7.29 -2.67 -16.70
C GLY A 210 -6.51 -1.42 -17.12
N LEU A 211 -5.59 -0.98 -16.25
CA LEU A 211 -4.78 0.23 -16.47
C LEU A 211 -3.60 0.03 -17.43
N GLY A 212 -3.26 -1.21 -17.80
CA GLY A 212 -2.13 -1.54 -18.67
C GLY A 212 -0.77 -1.14 -18.09
N ILE A 213 -0.63 -1.13 -16.75
CA ILE A 213 0.63 -0.84 -16.08
C ILE A 213 1.41 -2.14 -15.92
N SER A 214 2.70 -2.11 -16.31
CA SER A 214 3.54 -3.30 -16.22
C SER A 214 3.62 -3.84 -14.79
N ALA A 215 3.44 -5.15 -14.61
CA ALA A 215 3.63 -5.82 -13.32
C ALA A 215 5.02 -5.55 -12.72
N ARG A 216 6.03 -5.27 -13.55
CA ARG A 216 7.40 -4.90 -13.10
C ARG A 216 7.45 -3.58 -12.33
N SER A 217 6.47 -2.72 -12.55
CA SER A 217 6.33 -1.42 -11.87
C SER A 217 5.42 -1.49 -10.64
N VAL A 218 4.99 -2.70 -10.27
CA VAL A 218 4.15 -2.92 -9.10
C VAL A 218 4.96 -3.64 -8.01
N VAL A 219 4.90 -3.12 -6.80
CA VAL A 219 5.55 -3.72 -5.63
C VAL A 219 4.49 -4.12 -4.61
N VAL A 220 4.47 -5.38 -4.23
CA VAL A 220 3.65 -5.89 -3.12
C VAL A 220 4.56 -6.10 -1.92
N SER A 221 4.33 -5.32 -0.86
CA SER A 221 5.05 -5.47 0.40
C SER A 221 4.31 -6.42 1.33
N THR A 222 5.07 -7.18 2.13
CA THR A 222 4.52 -8.06 3.16
C THR A 222 5.48 -8.19 4.33
N VAL A 223 4.94 -8.33 5.54
CA VAL A 223 5.72 -8.69 6.73
C VAL A 223 6.19 -10.16 6.73
N GLY A 224 5.85 -10.91 5.66
CA GLY A 224 6.26 -12.31 5.50
C GLY A 224 5.16 -13.31 5.81
N LEU A 225 3.95 -13.07 5.32
CA LEU A 225 2.88 -14.08 5.31
C LEU A 225 3.23 -15.17 4.29
N VAL A 226 3.97 -16.20 4.71
CA VAL A 226 4.50 -17.27 3.84
C VAL A 226 3.43 -17.86 2.94
N ASN A 227 2.29 -18.29 3.49
CA ASN A 227 1.19 -18.84 2.70
C ASN A 227 0.63 -17.84 1.66
N GLY A 228 0.71 -16.52 1.96
CA GLY A 228 0.31 -15.47 1.03
C GLY A 228 1.31 -15.31 -0.11
N ILE A 229 2.61 -15.39 0.18
CA ILE A 229 3.70 -15.35 -0.81
C ILE A 229 3.59 -16.54 -1.75
N GLU A 230 3.38 -17.75 -1.20
CA GLU A 230 3.22 -18.98 -1.98
C GLU A 230 2.02 -18.90 -2.94
N LYS A 231 0.87 -18.42 -2.49
CA LYS A 231 -0.30 -18.21 -3.35
C LYS A 231 -0.02 -17.18 -4.44
N LEU A 232 0.60 -16.04 -4.09
CA LEU A 232 0.91 -14.97 -5.05
C LEU A 232 1.85 -15.46 -6.16
N MET A 233 2.77 -16.36 -5.83
CA MET A 233 3.68 -16.99 -6.77
C MET A 233 2.95 -17.75 -7.90
N ASP A 234 1.77 -18.31 -7.62
CA ASP A 234 0.98 -19.12 -8.56
C ASP A 234 -0.02 -18.29 -9.38
N GLU A 235 -0.21 -16.99 -9.06
CA GLU A 235 -1.13 -16.11 -9.80
C GLU A 235 -0.65 -15.74 -11.21
N GLY A 236 0.61 -15.99 -11.54
CA GLY A 236 1.20 -15.59 -12.82
C GLY A 236 1.36 -14.08 -12.99
N ILE A 237 1.26 -13.31 -11.91
CA ILE A 237 1.49 -11.86 -11.89
C ILE A 237 2.90 -11.61 -11.36
N ASN A 238 3.84 -11.31 -12.29
CA ASN A 238 5.26 -11.17 -11.95
C ASN A 238 5.57 -9.77 -11.38
N CYS A 239 4.88 -9.36 -10.30
CA CYS A 239 5.19 -8.14 -9.57
C CYS A 239 6.46 -8.28 -8.73
N THR A 240 6.98 -7.18 -8.19
CA THR A 240 8.11 -7.22 -7.27
C THR A 240 7.61 -7.50 -5.86
N LEU A 241 8.20 -8.49 -5.20
CA LEU A 241 7.95 -8.76 -3.78
C LEU A 241 8.88 -7.90 -2.93
N ALA A 242 8.33 -7.23 -1.90
CA ALA A 242 9.08 -6.52 -0.88
C ALA A 242 8.81 -7.17 0.49
N VAL A 243 9.84 -7.66 1.14
CA VAL A 243 9.74 -8.31 2.46
C VAL A 243 10.11 -7.32 3.54
N SER A 244 9.16 -6.93 4.35
CA SER A 244 9.36 -6.11 5.55
C SER A 244 9.97 -6.95 6.66
N LEU A 245 11.31 -7.09 6.63
CA LEU A 245 12.06 -7.95 7.53
C LEU A 245 12.41 -7.27 8.84
N HIS A 246 12.97 -6.07 8.76
CA HIS A 246 13.33 -5.13 9.84
C HIS A 246 14.39 -5.62 10.85
N THR A 247 14.68 -6.88 10.91
CA THR A 247 15.82 -7.47 11.65
C THR A 247 16.09 -8.90 11.15
N PRO A 248 17.35 -9.36 11.16
CA PRO A 248 17.73 -10.70 10.72
C PRO A 248 17.64 -11.77 11.81
N ASP A 249 17.45 -11.38 13.08
CA ASP A 249 17.37 -12.25 14.23
C ASP A 249 15.93 -12.40 14.73
N ASP A 250 15.50 -13.64 14.99
CA ASP A 250 14.13 -13.96 15.37
C ASP A 250 13.76 -13.37 16.73
N GLU A 251 14.67 -13.33 17.70
CA GLU A 251 14.41 -12.81 19.04
C GLU A 251 13.92 -11.34 19.01
N LEU A 252 14.64 -10.48 18.28
CA LEU A 252 14.20 -9.11 18.11
C LEU A 252 12.98 -9.03 17.20
N ARG A 253 12.90 -9.87 16.15
CA ARG A 253 11.81 -9.85 15.21
C ARG A 253 10.46 -10.19 15.84
N ASP A 254 10.44 -11.10 16.82
CA ASP A 254 9.23 -11.42 17.61
C ASP A 254 8.60 -10.19 18.25
N SER A 255 9.44 -9.24 18.66
CA SER A 255 8.99 -7.99 19.28
C SER A 255 8.65 -6.88 18.28
N LEU A 256 9.37 -6.77 17.16
CA LEU A 256 9.18 -5.73 16.14
C LEU A 256 8.11 -6.12 15.11
N VAL A 257 8.00 -7.40 14.79
CA VAL A 257 7.09 -7.94 13.77
C VAL A 257 6.44 -9.21 14.30
N PRO A 258 5.39 -9.11 15.12
CA PRO A 258 4.86 -10.24 15.92
C PRO A 258 4.46 -11.48 15.14
N ILE A 259 4.18 -11.36 13.83
CA ILE A 259 3.90 -12.52 12.97
C ILE A 259 5.10 -13.48 12.87
N ASN A 260 6.31 -13.05 13.27
CA ASN A 260 7.50 -13.88 13.32
C ASN A 260 7.32 -15.12 14.21
N ASN A 261 6.50 -15.01 15.24
CA ASN A 261 6.14 -16.17 16.09
C ASN A 261 5.46 -17.30 15.28
N ARG A 262 4.96 -17.02 14.09
CA ARG A 262 4.37 -18.00 13.18
C ARG A 262 5.28 -18.34 12.00
N TYR A 263 6.03 -17.36 11.48
CA TYR A 263 6.91 -17.49 10.33
C TYR A 263 8.23 -16.83 10.64
N ASN A 264 9.23 -17.62 11.00
CA ASN A 264 10.55 -17.12 11.36
C ASN A 264 11.31 -16.55 10.14
N VAL A 265 12.42 -15.85 10.40
CA VAL A 265 13.24 -15.21 9.36
C VAL A 265 13.63 -16.18 8.25
N ARG A 266 14.01 -17.42 8.60
CA ARG A 266 14.45 -18.42 7.62
C ARG A 266 13.30 -18.86 6.70
N GLU A 267 12.11 -19.08 7.24
CA GLU A 267 10.91 -19.45 6.47
C GLU A 267 10.49 -18.33 5.52
N VAL A 268 10.49 -17.08 6.00
CA VAL A 268 10.16 -15.91 5.19
C VAL A 268 11.16 -15.72 4.03
N LEU A 269 12.46 -15.85 4.29
CA LEU A 269 13.48 -15.77 3.24
C LEU A 269 13.40 -16.94 2.26
N ALA A 270 13.08 -18.16 2.72
CA ALA A 270 12.88 -19.31 1.84
C ALA A 270 11.66 -19.10 0.91
N ALA A 271 10.57 -18.54 1.42
CA ALA A 271 9.41 -18.18 0.58
C ALA A 271 9.73 -17.08 -0.44
N ALA A 272 10.53 -16.09 -0.07
CA ALA A 272 10.98 -15.03 -0.99
C ALA A 272 11.89 -15.59 -2.09
N ASP A 273 12.79 -16.53 -1.77
CA ASP A 273 13.62 -17.20 -2.76
C ASP A 273 12.80 -18.07 -3.72
N ALA A 274 11.79 -18.79 -3.20
CA ALA A 274 10.88 -19.56 -4.03
C ALA A 274 10.10 -18.67 -5.00
N TYR A 275 9.63 -17.50 -4.51
CA TYR A 275 8.99 -16.49 -5.34
C TYR A 275 9.92 -15.97 -6.44
N GLU A 276 11.16 -15.61 -6.09
CA GLU A 276 12.18 -15.16 -7.06
C GLU A 276 12.45 -16.22 -8.11
N LYS A 277 12.68 -17.45 -7.70
CA LYS A 277 12.94 -18.57 -8.59
C LYS A 277 11.78 -18.83 -9.58
N LYS A 278 10.53 -18.68 -9.12
CA LYS A 278 9.33 -18.89 -9.93
C LYS A 278 9.08 -17.76 -10.92
N THR A 279 9.25 -16.51 -10.45
CA THR A 279 8.88 -15.31 -11.19
C THR A 279 10.04 -14.69 -11.99
N GLY A 280 11.28 -15.06 -11.68
CA GLY A 280 12.49 -14.40 -12.17
C GLY A 280 12.64 -12.96 -11.70
N ARG A 281 11.94 -12.57 -10.61
CA ARG A 281 11.92 -11.21 -10.11
C ARG A 281 12.71 -11.10 -8.81
N ARG A 282 13.80 -10.31 -8.85
CA ARG A 282 14.54 -9.94 -7.65
C ARG A 282 13.57 -9.36 -6.61
N TYR A 283 13.62 -9.84 -5.37
CA TYR A 283 12.85 -9.26 -4.27
C TYR A 283 13.65 -8.21 -3.50
N SER A 284 12.95 -7.37 -2.73
CA SER A 284 13.59 -6.44 -1.82
C SER A 284 13.34 -6.82 -0.36
N ILE A 285 14.31 -6.48 0.48
CA ILE A 285 14.19 -6.51 1.94
C ILE A 285 14.02 -5.06 2.40
N GLU A 286 12.89 -4.77 3.00
CA GLU A 286 12.63 -3.48 3.63
C GLU A 286 13.08 -3.55 5.08
N TYR A 287 13.93 -2.63 5.49
CA TYR A 287 14.55 -2.62 6.80
C TYR A 287 14.41 -1.21 7.41
N ALA A 288 13.44 -1.03 8.31
CA ALA A 288 13.34 0.20 9.10
C ALA A 288 14.51 0.24 10.10
N LEU A 289 15.42 1.18 9.90
CA LEU A 289 16.63 1.29 10.71
C LEU A 289 16.35 2.13 11.94
N ILE A 290 16.36 1.49 13.11
CA ILE A 290 15.95 2.03 14.40
C ILE A 290 17.17 2.14 15.32
N ARG A 291 17.44 3.36 15.78
CA ARG A 291 18.58 3.68 16.64
C ARG A 291 18.65 2.81 17.88
N ASP A 292 19.82 2.24 18.13
CA ASP A 292 20.18 1.41 19.29
C ASP A 292 19.29 0.15 19.47
N ILE A 293 18.43 -0.18 18.46
CA ILE A 293 17.50 -1.32 18.48
C ILE A 293 17.92 -2.39 17.47
N ASN A 294 18.04 -2.04 16.18
CA ASN A 294 18.35 -2.99 15.12
C ASN A 294 19.48 -2.53 14.16
N ASP A 295 20.19 -1.46 14.52
CA ASP A 295 21.22 -0.81 13.69
C ASP A 295 22.67 -1.24 14.03
N GLN A 296 22.84 -2.26 14.90
CA GLN A 296 24.16 -2.72 15.31
C GLN A 296 24.88 -3.47 14.18
N SER A 297 26.20 -3.30 14.10
CA SER A 297 27.06 -3.91 13.07
C SER A 297 26.94 -5.43 12.98
N TRP A 298 26.73 -6.14 14.11
CA TRP A 298 26.56 -7.57 14.08
C TRP A 298 25.25 -8.02 13.39
N ARG A 299 24.20 -7.16 13.42
CA ARG A 299 22.96 -7.42 12.68
C ARG A 299 23.13 -7.23 11.18
N SER A 300 23.87 -6.21 10.76
CA SER A 300 24.22 -6.08 9.34
C SER A 300 25.08 -7.24 8.85
N ASP A 301 26.02 -7.73 9.66
CA ASP A 301 26.81 -8.91 9.37
C ASP A 301 25.94 -10.19 9.25
N LEU A 302 25.03 -10.41 10.19
CA LEU A 302 24.07 -11.51 10.14
C LEU A 302 23.17 -11.44 8.90
N LEU A 303 22.63 -10.25 8.60
CA LEU A 303 21.81 -10.02 7.40
C LEU A 303 22.62 -10.26 6.12
N GLY A 304 23.85 -9.78 6.06
CA GLY A 304 24.77 -10.00 4.95
C GLY A 304 25.03 -11.49 4.71
N ARG A 305 25.28 -12.26 5.75
CA ARG A 305 25.43 -13.73 5.64
C ARG A 305 24.16 -14.42 5.15
N LEU A 306 22.99 -14.01 5.65
CA LEU A 306 21.71 -14.58 5.22
C LEU A 306 21.40 -14.25 3.75
N LEU A 307 21.77 -13.07 3.28
CA LEU A 307 21.45 -12.62 1.91
C LEU A 307 22.56 -12.93 0.89
N LYS A 308 23.74 -13.35 1.33
CA LYS A 308 24.85 -13.73 0.43
C LYS A 308 24.38 -14.75 -0.59
N ASN A 309 24.65 -14.49 -1.86
CA ASN A 309 24.27 -15.31 -3.02
C ASN A 309 22.75 -15.40 -3.28
N ARG A 310 21.92 -14.57 -2.64
CA ARG A 310 20.50 -14.42 -2.97
C ARG A 310 20.29 -13.28 -3.96
N ASN A 311 19.32 -13.39 -4.85
CA ASN A 311 18.94 -12.31 -5.75
C ASN A 311 17.99 -11.33 -5.01
N ALA A 312 18.55 -10.65 -4.01
CA ALA A 312 17.87 -9.72 -3.13
C ALA A 312 18.48 -8.33 -3.19
N HIS A 313 17.71 -7.32 -2.80
CA HIS A 313 18.13 -5.94 -2.63
C HIS A 313 17.66 -5.45 -1.25
N VAL A 314 18.49 -4.71 -0.53
CA VAL A 314 18.10 -4.15 0.78
C VAL A 314 17.77 -2.68 0.62
N ASN A 315 16.56 -2.31 1.04
CA ASN A 315 16.15 -0.93 1.23
C ASN A 315 16.22 -0.59 2.72
N LEU A 316 17.23 0.19 3.11
CA LEU A 316 17.31 0.76 4.45
C LEU A 316 16.41 2.00 4.52
N ILE A 317 15.54 2.04 5.50
CA ILE A 317 14.59 3.12 5.71
C ILE A 317 14.90 3.73 7.07
N PRO A 318 15.56 4.92 7.13
CA PRO A 318 15.70 5.62 8.41
C PRO A 318 14.32 5.76 9.06
N LEU A 319 14.18 5.34 10.32
CA LEU A 319 12.87 5.31 10.97
C LEU A 319 12.20 6.69 10.93
N ASN A 320 10.97 6.73 10.49
CA ASN A 320 10.17 7.94 10.56
C ASN A 320 9.50 8.00 11.92
N PRO A 321 9.56 9.15 12.63
CA PRO A 321 8.90 9.27 13.92
C PRO A 321 7.39 9.09 13.77
N THR A 322 6.81 8.33 14.69
CA THR A 322 5.35 8.17 14.79
C THR A 322 4.87 8.80 16.10
N PRO A 323 3.64 9.32 16.17
CA PRO A 323 3.12 9.92 17.38
C PRO A 323 3.23 8.95 18.58
N GLY A 324 3.81 9.43 19.67
CA GLY A 324 3.98 8.61 20.89
C GLY A 324 5.12 7.58 20.85
N SER A 325 5.84 7.43 19.73
CA SER A 325 6.97 6.52 19.64
C SER A 325 8.20 7.11 20.35
N LYS A 326 8.84 6.28 21.17
CA LYS A 326 10.15 6.57 21.78
C LYS A 326 11.33 6.29 20.84
N TRP A 327 11.09 5.66 19.70
CA TRP A 327 12.13 5.24 18.76
C TRP A 327 12.46 6.34 17.77
N THR A 328 13.74 6.39 17.38
CA THR A 328 14.28 7.38 16.46
C THR A 328 15.08 6.71 15.36
N ALA A 329 15.34 7.46 14.28
CA ALA A 329 16.23 7.01 13.22
C ALA A 329 17.64 6.74 13.73
N SER A 330 18.34 5.80 13.10
CA SER A 330 19.74 5.50 13.34
C SER A 330 20.64 6.74 13.17
N ARG A 331 21.82 6.72 13.78
CA ARG A 331 22.85 7.74 13.52
C ARG A 331 23.42 7.54 12.12
N ARG A 332 23.90 8.58 11.52
CA ARG A 332 24.48 8.50 10.17
C ARG A 332 25.70 7.58 10.11
N GLU A 333 26.50 7.55 11.17
CA GLU A 333 27.66 6.67 11.30
C GLU A 333 27.25 5.19 11.31
N ASP A 334 26.24 4.85 12.10
CA ASP A 334 25.72 3.49 12.22
C ASP A 334 25.06 3.04 10.91
N GLU A 335 24.32 3.93 10.25
CA GLU A 335 23.73 3.69 8.92
C GLU A 335 24.82 3.43 7.86
N ALA A 336 25.85 4.27 7.82
CA ALA A 336 26.96 4.12 6.88
C ALA A 336 27.72 2.81 7.10
N GLU A 337 27.97 2.44 8.36
CA GLU A 337 28.61 1.19 8.71
C GLU A 337 27.74 -0.02 8.35
N PHE A 338 26.42 0.08 8.54
CA PHE A 338 25.46 -0.95 8.17
C PHE A 338 25.49 -1.20 6.65
N VAL A 339 25.51 -0.13 5.83
CA VAL A 339 25.65 -0.19 4.38
C VAL A 339 26.97 -0.86 4.01
N ARG A 340 28.09 -0.37 4.55
CA ARG A 340 29.43 -0.90 4.25
C ARG A 340 29.55 -2.41 4.49
N ILE A 341 28.99 -2.89 5.60
CA ILE A 341 28.99 -4.31 5.93
C ILE A 341 28.19 -5.11 4.91
N LEU A 342 26.96 -4.70 4.59
CA LEU A 342 26.12 -5.41 3.61
C LEU A 342 26.79 -5.47 2.23
N GLU A 343 27.38 -4.35 1.77
CA GLU A 343 28.12 -4.29 0.51
C GLU A 343 29.33 -5.22 0.50
N SER A 344 30.00 -5.44 1.65
CA SER A 344 31.12 -6.39 1.76
C SER A 344 30.70 -7.86 1.52
N TYR A 345 29.41 -8.15 1.67
CA TYR A 345 28.82 -9.46 1.31
C TYR A 345 28.33 -9.51 -0.13
N GLY A 346 28.47 -8.42 -0.91
CA GLY A 346 27.95 -8.31 -2.26
C GLY A 346 26.43 -8.08 -2.32
N VAL A 347 25.80 -7.66 -1.23
CA VAL A 347 24.36 -7.37 -1.15
C VAL A 347 24.13 -5.93 -1.61
N PRO A 348 23.35 -5.70 -2.69
CA PRO A 348 23.00 -4.35 -3.11
C PRO A 348 22.12 -3.66 -2.06
N VAL A 349 22.48 -2.43 -1.70
CA VAL A 349 21.82 -1.62 -0.67
C VAL A 349 21.41 -0.26 -1.21
N THR A 350 20.26 0.24 -0.77
CA THR A 350 19.84 1.63 -0.97
C THR A 350 19.33 2.17 0.36
N VAL A 351 19.85 3.32 0.77
CA VAL A 351 19.23 4.10 1.83
C VAL A 351 18.14 4.95 1.18
N ARG A 352 16.90 4.78 1.64
CA ARG A 352 15.78 5.52 1.07
C ARG A 352 15.81 6.98 1.48
N ASP A 353 15.72 7.85 0.49
CA ASP A 353 15.33 9.24 0.70
C ASP A 353 13.86 9.28 1.15
N THR A 354 13.63 9.72 2.39
CA THR A 354 12.32 9.71 3.01
C THR A 354 11.53 10.95 2.59
N ARG A 355 10.61 10.77 1.66
CA ARG A 355 9.64 11.80 1.25
C ARG A 355 8.39 11.79 2.10
N GLY A 356 7.75 12.94 2.22
CA GLY A 356 6.45 13.07 2.90
C GLY A 356 6.52 13.05 4.43
N ARG A 357 7.71 13.09 5.05
CA ARG A 357 7.86 13.07 6.52
C ARG A 357 7.09 14.21 7.20
N GLU A 358 7.15 15.41 6.62
CA GLU A 358 6.55 16.63 7.18
C GLU A 358 5.01 16.61 7.19
N ILE A 359 4.42 15.80 6.32
CA ILE A 359 2.97 15.64 6.18
C ILE A 359 2.47 14.30 6.76
N ASP A 360 3.31 13.61 7.55
CA ASP A 360 3.05 12.25 8.06
C ASP A 360 2.71 11.25 6.92
N GLY A 361 3.33 11.43 5.76
CA GLY A 361 3.11 10.60 4.55
C GLY A 361 4.21 9.58 4.31
N ALA A 362 5.25 9.52 5.13
CA ALA A 362 6.34 8.57 4.98
C ALA A 362 5.94 7.17 5.47
N CYS A 363 6.73 6.16 5.07
CA CYS A 363 6.50 4.77 5.49
C CYS A 363 6.39 4.65 7.02
N GLY A 364 5.34 3.97 7.48
CA GLY A 364 5.04 3.77 8.91
C GLY A 364 4.28 4.92 9.58
N GLN A 365 4.08 6.07 8.93
CA GLN A 365 3.42 7.25 9.54
C GLN A 365 1.91 7.34 9.28
N LEU A 366 1.37 6.59 8.31
CA LEU A 366 -0.05 6.68 7.97
C LEU A 366 -0.94 6.23 9.13
N ALA A 367 -1.80 7.10 9.59
CA ALA A 367 -2.67 6.87 10.75
C ALA A 367 -4.15 7.16 10.48
N ALA A 368 -4.49 7.68 9.30
CA ALA A 368 -5.86 8.02 8.87
C ALA A 368 -6.64 8.87 9.90
N ALA A 369 -5.95 9.78 10.59
CA ALA A 369 -6.57 10.68 11.54
C ALA A 369 -6.75 12.08 10.95
N GLU A 370 -7.93 12.66 11.10
CA GLU A 370 -8.10 14.11 10.90
C GLU A 370 -7.34 14.83 12.02
N LYS A 371 -6.14 15.31 11.74
CA LYS A 371 -5.52 16.28 12.63
C LYS A 371 -6.26 17.60 12.48
N ALA A 372 -6.90 18.07 13.56
CA ALA A 372 -7.46 19.42 13.62
C ALA A 372 -6.40 20.40 13.12
N THR A 373 -6.74 21.18 12.09
CA THR A 373 -5.90 22.28 11.63
C THR A 373 -5.74 23.24 12.80
N PRO A 374 -4.53 23.62 13.23
CA PRO A 374 -4.41 24.69 14.20
C PRO A 374 -5.08 25.92 13.60
N THR A 375 -6.17 26.37 14.20
CA THR A 375 -6.75 27.68 13.88
C THR A 375 -5.70 28.73 14.20
N SER A 376 -5.16 29.33 13.13
CA SER A 376 -4.27 30.50 13.19
C SER A 376 -4.96 31.71 13.82
#